data_89e04048baddb517bd7b2ad8e9493c91
#
_entry.id   89e04048baddb517bd7b2ad8e9493c91
#
_cell.length_a   1.000
_cell.length_b   1.000
_cell.length_c   1.000
_cell.angle_alpha   90.00
_cell.angle_beta   90.00
_cell.angle_gamma   90.00
#
_symmetry.space_group_name_H-M   'P 1'
#
loop_
_entity.id
_entity.type
_entity.pdbx_description
1 polymer ?
#
loop_
_entity_poly.entity_id
_entity_poly.type
_entity_poly.pdbx_seq_one_letter_code
_entity_poly.pdbx_strand_id
1 'polypeptide(L)'
;HYNGQYLIFIRRNDDVSNLKNLLEYLNGYKERLDPKPVDWKPLRNGEKWKGRKSGPYKWYEIQDNVAYFKDFERIKIVWLVLSDKATFAIDKEGYYTNDSTFIMLGENLEYLCSILNSKLCEWYFDKIATSSGVGTNMWKKVYIEQIPIPEISKTEMRPFEILVDYVTFIKKYEERISPYTPNDHMAANFEEIIDACVYELYFKEHMKEKEITVINEVTELLKPIDNLDEKTQAKKIIRIINKVYDEYKSTDNIIRRRILDFPVKSADIINVIQNG
;
A
#
# COMPACT_ATOMS: atom_id res chain seq x y z
N HIS A 1 8.34 4.59 -0.40
CA HIS A 1 9.76 4.78 -0.71
C HIS A 1 10.60 4.74 0.56
N TYR A 2 11.74 4.04 0.50
CA TYR A 2 12.78 4.15 1.50
C TYR A 2 13.35 5.57 1.46
N ASN A 3 13.28 6.28 2.59
CA ASN A 3 13.70 7.67 2.68
C ASN A 3 15.13 7.85 3.21
N GLY A 4 15.95 6.80 3.21
CA GLY A 4 17.32 6.82 3.71
C GLY A 4 17.46 6.82 5.24
N GLN A 5 16.37 6.60 5.98
CA GLN A 5 16.38 6.60 7.44
C GLN A 5 16.49 5.18 7.99
N TYR A 6 17.22 5.03 9.08
CA TYR A 6 17.34 3.79 9.83
C TYR A 6 16.65 3.92 11.18
N LEU A 7 15.97 2.86 11.62
CA LEU A 7 15.38 2.77 12.94
C LEU A 7 16.41 2.23 13.94
N ILE A 8 16.62 2.94 15.04
CA ILE A 8 17.33 2.38 16.19
C ILE A 8 16.32 1.56 16.98
N PHE A 9 16.46 0.23 16.92
CA PHE A 9 15.50 -0.70 17.49
C PHE A 9 16.17 -1.58 18.56
N ILE A 10 16.24 -1.09 19.81
CA ILE A 10 16.77 -1.79 20.96
C ILE A 10 15.60 -2.21 21.85
N ARG A 11 15.35 -3.51 21.93
CA ARG A 11 14.26 -4.08 22.73
C ARG A 11 14.70 -4.25 24.18
N ARG A 12 13.73 -4.47 25.06
CA ARG A 12 14.00 -4.84 26.44
C ARG A 12 14.84 -6.11 26.50
N ASN A 13 15.90 -6.07 27.32
CA ASN A 13 16.84 -7.17 27.52
C ASN A 13 17.70 -7.54 26.29
N ASP A 14 17.74 -6.77 25.25
CA ASP A 14 18.72 -6.97 24.18
C ASP A 14 20.14 -6.75 24.74
N ASP A 15 21.10 -7.57 24.28
CA ASP A 15 22.50 -7.36 24.58
C ASP A 15 23.04 -6.13 23.84
N VAL A 16 23.44 -5.14 24.61
CA VAL A 16 23.95 -3.87 24.09
C VAL A 16 25.48 -3.74 24.25
N SER A 17 26.17 -4.78 24.64
CA SER A 17 27.63 -4.78 24.92
C SER A 17 28.46 -4.29 23.73
N ASN A 18 28.00 -4.61 22.52
CA ASN A 18 28.63 -4.23 21.24
C ASN A 18 28.13 -2.88 20.68
N LEU A 19 27.20 -2.19 21.35
CA LEU A 19 26.55 -0.97 20.88
C LEU A 19 27.11 0.31 21.56
N LYS A 20 28.36 0.30 22.03
CA LYS A 20 28.95 1.40 22.79
C LYS A 20 28.83 2.75 22.07
N ASN A 21 29.23 2.84 20.82
CA ASN A 21 29.19 4.09 20.04
C ASN A 21 27.74 4.59 19.82
N LEU A 22 26.79 3.65 19.63
CA LEU A 22 25.38 3.99 19.51
C LEU A 22 24.81 4.53 20.82
N LEU A 23 25.16 3.91 21.94
CA LEU A 23 24.73 4.37 23.26
C LEU A 23 25.35 5.72 23.61
N GLU A 24 26.60 5.96 23.25
CA GLU A 24 27.24 7.28 23.39
C GLU A 24 26.51 8.35 22.57
N TYR A 25 26.18 8.06 21.32
CA TYR A 25 25.35 8.94 20.48
C TYR A 25 24.00 9.24 21.13
N LEU A 26 23.28 8.20 21.57
CA LEU A 26 21.98 8.32 22.23
C LEU A 26 22.05 9.09 23.54
N ASN A 27 23.18 9.02 24.26
CA ASN A 27 23.37 9.74 25.52
C ASN A 27 23.24 11.26 25.35
N GLY A 28 23.57 11.80 24.18
CA GLY A 28 23.32 13.22 23.84
C GLY A 28 21.83 13.60 23.86
N TYR A 29 20.94 12.62 23.78
CA TYR A 29 19.47 12.79 23.80
C TYR A 29 18.82 12.25 25.08
N LYS A 30 19.62 11.83 26.07
CA LYS A 30 19.13 11.09 27.23
C LYS A 30 17.98 11.76 27.95
N GLU A 31 18.02 13.08 28.16
CA GLU A 31 16.95 13.84 28.82
C GLU A 31 15.57 13.64 28.13
N ARG A 32 15.56 13.48 26.80
CA ARG A 32 14.34 13.24 26.02
C ARG A 32 13.96 11.74 25.97
N LEU A 33 14.94 10.87 26.25
CA LEU A 33 14.76 9.42 26.16
C LEU A 33 14.46 8.79 27.52
N ASP A 34 14.77 9.46 28.61
CA ASP A 34 14.53 8.93 29.97
C ASP A 34 13.04 8.68 30.23
N PRO A 35 12.68 7.51 30.73
CA PRO A 35 11.31 7.25 31.18
C PRO A 35 10.97 8.14 32.39
N LYS A 36 9.74 8.64 32.44
CA LYS A 36 9.24 9.41 33.56
C LYS A 36 9.29 8.55 34.84
N PRO A 37 10.01 8.97 35.91
CA PRO A 37 9.96 8.27 37.20
C PRO A 37 8.55 8.20 37.75
N VAL A 38 8.21 7.10 38.41
CA VAL A 38 6.87 6.86 38.95
C VAL A 38 6.49 7.91 40.01
N ASP A 39 7.47 8.36 40.77
CA ASP A 39 7.35 9.32 41.87
C ASP A 39 7.57 10.77 41.41
N TRP A 40 7.82 11.04 40.11
CA TRP A 40 8.04 12.40 39.61
C TRP A 40 6.84 13.29 39.83
N LYS A 41 7.10 14.45 40.42
CA LYS A 41 6.13 15.53 40.61
C LYS A 41 6.66 16.82 40.01
N PRO A 42 5.79 17.65 39.40
CA PRO A 42 6.23 18.96 38.92
C PRO A 42 6.67 19.85 40.08
N LEU A 43 7.79 20.53 39.93
CA LEU A 43 8.28 21.51 40.91
C LEU A 43 7.53 22.84 40.80
N ARG A 44 6.96 23.13 39.61
CA ARG A 44 6.16 24.32 39.34
C ARG A 44 4.87 23.95 38.65
N ASN A 45 3.81 24.76 38.87
CA ASN A 45 2.54 24.54 38.18
C ASN A 45 2.73 24.63 36.65
N GLY A 46 2.25 23.62 35.90
CA GLY A 46 2.39 23.52 34.45
C GLY A 46 3.68 22.88 33.93
N GLU A 47 4.63 22.52 34.81
CA GLU A 47 5.84 21.79 34.41
C GLU A 47 5.49 20.38 33.90
N LYS A 48 6.09 20.02 32.75
CA LYS A 48 5.91 18.69 32.14
C LYS A 48 7.24 17.95 32.14
N TRP A 49 7.15 16.62 32.28
CA TRP A 49 8.30 15.76 32.07
C TRP A 49 8.81 15.88 30.63
N LYS A 50 10.12 16.07 30.44
CA LYS A 50 10.73 16.31 29.12
C LYS A 50 10.98 15.02 28.36
N GLY A 51 11.12 13.90 29.05
CA GLY A 51 11.38 12.61 28.47
C GLY A 51 10.12 11.85 28.09
N ARG A 52 10.22 10.52 28.00
CA ARG A 52 9.15 9.62 27.57
C ARG A 52 8.22 9.26 28.74
N LYS A 53 7.05 8.67 28.45
CA LYS A 53 6.11 8.20 29.46
C LYS A 53 6.76 7.22 30.46
N SER A 54 6.20 7.08 31.63
CA SER A 54 6.63 6.09 32.61
C SER A 54 6.49 4.65 32.06
N GLY A 55 7.44 3.77 32.35
CA GLY A 55 7.41 2.39 31.91
C GLY A 55 8.64 1.59 32.33
N PRO A 56 8.58 0.24 32.27
CA PRO A 56 9.66 -0.65 32.69
C PRO A 56 10.70 -0.85 31.57
N TYR A 57 11.21 0.23 30.98
CA TYR A 57 12.23 0.21 29.94
C TYR A 57 13.38 1.15 30.31
N LYS A 58 14.56 0.86 29.82
CA LYS A 58 15.73 1.72 29.99
C LYS A 58 15.68 2.87 28.98
N TRP A 59 16.41 3.94 29.26
CA TRP A 59 16.40 5.15 28.45
C TRP A 59 16.79 4.93 26.96
N TYR A 60 17.54 3.89 26.63
CA TYR A 60 17.97 3.53 25.28
C TYR A 60 17.05 2.46 24.62
N GLU A 61 16.16 1.84 25.38
CA GLU A 61 15.26 0.83 24.86
C GLU A 61 14.01 1.45 24.24
N ILE A 62 13.34 0.75 23.31
CA ILE A 62 12.05 1.19 22.79
C ILE A 62 11.01 1.29 23.92
N GLN A 63 10.14 2.28 23.84
CA GLN A 63 9.17 2.59 24.88
C GLN A 63 8.09 1.52 24.99
N ASP A 64 7.52 1.13 23.87
CA ASP A 64 6.43 0.17 23.79
C ASP A 64 6.95 -1.17 23.25
N ASN A 65 6.44 -2.27 23.80
CA ASN A 65 6.84 -3.60 23.36
C ASN A 65 6.16 -3.92 22.03
N VAL A 66 6.96 -4.17 20.99
CA VAL A 66 6.49 -4.58 19.67
C VAL A 66 6.72 -6.08 19.52
N ALA A 67 5.81 -6.89 20.05
CA ALA A 67 5.93 -8.35 20.04
C ALA A 67 5.95 -8.92 18.60
N TYR A 68 5.30 -8.24 17.67
CA TYR A 68 5.18 -8.60 16.25
C TYR A 68 6.31 -8.01 15.36
N PHE A 69 7.43 -7.56 15.94
CA PHE A 69 8.49 -6.88 15.18
C PHE A 69 9.04 -7.72 14.00
N LYS A 70 9.04 -9.05 14.10
CA LYS A 70 9.44 -9.94 13.01
C LYS A 70 8.48 -9.91 11.81
N ASP A 71 7.26 -9.50 12.03
CA ASP A 71 6.26 -9.39 10.96
C ASP A 71 6.60 -8.25 9.99
N PHE A 72 7.39 -7.25 10.41
CA PHE A 72 7.90 -6.23 9.50
C PHE A 72 8.86 -6.79 8.44
N GLU A 73 9.55 -7.87 8.72
CA GLU A 73 10.50 -8.51 7.80
C GLU A 73 9.81 -9.40 6.74
N ARG A 74 8.50 -9.66 6.90
CA ARG A 74 7.70 -10.47 5.98
C ARG A 74 7.13 -9.59 4.86
N ILE A 75 6.78 -10.24 3.73
CA ILE A 75 5.97 -9.59 2.70
C ILE A 75 4.64 -9.19 3.32
N LYS A 76 4.23 -7.95 3.08
CA LYS A 76 3.03 -7.36 3.70
C LYS A 76 2.43 -6.26 2.84
N ILE A 77 1.16 -5.98 3.07
CA ILE A 77 0.56 -4.71 2.65
C ILE A 77 0.79 -3.69 3.77
N VAL A 78 1.16 -2.48 3.39
CA VAL A 78 1.26 -1.32 4.28
C VAL A 78 0.30 -0.23 3.81
N TRP A 79 -0.32 0.51 4.74
CA TRP A 79 -1.17 1.66 4.38
C TRP A 79 -1.21 2.71 5.47
N LEU A 80 -1.51 3.95 5.11
CA LEU A 80 -1.67 5.05 6.06
C LEU A 80 -3.00 4.96 6.80
N VAL A 81 -2.96 5.18 8.11
CA VAL A 81 -4.17 5.21 8.97
C VAL A 81 -5.08 6.39 8.59
N LEU A 82 -4.48 7.53 8.24
CA LEU A 82 -5.17 8.75 7.83
C LEU A 82 -4.79 9.09 6.40
N SER A 83 -5.75 9.06 5.49
CA SER A 83 -5.56 9.44 4.10
C SER A 83 -6.88 9.84 3.47
N ASP A 84 -6.85 10.77 2.51
CA ASP A 84 -7.98 11.17 1.68
C ASP A 84 -8.39 10.10 0.66
N LYS A 85 -7.49 9.15 0.39
CA LYS A 85 -7.70 8.06 -0.56
C LYS A 85 -7.02 6.77 -0.09
N ALA A 86 -7.31 5.66 -0.74
CA ALA A 86 -6.63 4.39 -0.54
C ALA A 86 -5.10 4.52 -0.82
N THR A 87 -4.28 3.96 0.06
CA THR A 87 -2.80 4.05 -0.01
C THR A 87 -2.13 2.70 0.27
N PHE A 88 -2.77 1.62 -0.14
CA PHE A 88 -2.24 0.28 0.09
C PHE A 88 -1.05 -0.01 -0.84
N ALA A 89 0.06 -0.45 -0.27
CA ALA A 89 1.27 -0.78 -1.01
C ALA A 89 1.85 -2.12 -0.54
N ILE A 90 2.41 -2.89 -1.48
CA ILE A 90 3.13 -4.12 -1.16
C ILE A 90 4.55 -3.77 -0.74
N ASP A 91 4.95 -4.22 0.44
CA ASP A 91 6.33 -4.18 0.90
C ASP A 91 6.93 -5.60 0.86
N LYS A 92 7.85 -5.81 -0.08
CA LYS A 92 8.64 -7.05 -0.25
C LYS A 92 10.05 -6.93 0.36
N GLU A 93 10.43 -5.75 0.87
CA GLU A 93 11.80 -5.45 1.33
C GLU A 93 11.95 -5.45 2.86
N GLY A 94 10.86 -5.62 3.60
CA GLY A 94 10.90 -5.72 5.05
C GLY A 94 11.09 -4.38 5.77
N TYR A 95 10.54 -3.29 5.24
CA TYR A 95 10.62 -1.99 5.89
C TYR A 95 9.84 -1.95 7.20
N TYR A 96 10.42 -1.26 8.18
CA TYR A 96 9.74 -0.90 9.41
C TYR A 96 8.95 0.40 9.22
N THR A 97 7.77 0.45 9.77
CA THR A 97 6.88 1.61 9.71
C THR A 97 6.63 2.20 11.09
N ASN A 98 6.13 3.43 11.15
CA ASN A 98 5.74 4.08 12.39
C ASN A 98 4.25 3.86 12.73
N ASP A 99 3.77 4.50 13.78
CA ASP A 99 2.40 4.40 14.30
C ASP A 99 1.32 5.04 13.42
N SER A 100 1.70 5.77 12.36
CA SER A 100 0.76 6.29 11.35
C SER A 100 0.42 5.28 10.26
N THR A 101 0.95 4.06 10.33
CA THR A 101 0.85 3.03 9.30
C THR A 101 0.40 1.72 9.92
N PHE A 102 -0.53 1.04 9.26
CA PHE A 102 -0.88 -0.35 9.56
C PHE A 102 -0.17 -1.31 8.61
N ILE A 103 -0.08 -2.57 9.02
CA ILE A 103 0.42 -3.68 8.20
C ILE A 103 -0.61 -4.80 8.14
N MET A 104 -0.68 -5.48 7.00
CA MET A 104 -1.50 -6.68 6.78
C MET A 104 -0.60 -7.81 6.26
N LEU A 105 -0.73 -8.95 6.88
CA LEU A 105 -0.02 -10.18 6.52
C LEU A 105 -1.04 -11.22 6.06
N GLY A 106 -0.65 -12.08 5.16
CA GLY A 106 -1.53 -13.15 4.68
C GLY A 106 -1.08 -13.71 3.34
N GLU A 107 -2.01 -14.37 2.68
CA GLU A 107 -1.85 -14.87 1.33
C GLU A 107 -2.52 -13.93 0.32
N ASN A 108 -2.16 -14.05 -0.96
CA ASN A 108 -2.78 -13.31 -2.07
C ASN A 108 -2.74 -11.78 -1.88
N LEU A 109 -1.65 -11.27 -1.31
CA LEU A 109 -1.53 -9.86 -0.92
C LEU A 109 -1.63 -8.92 -2.12
N GLU A 110 -1.08 -9.29 -3.28
CA GLU A 110 -1.18 -8.51 -4.51
C GLU A 110 -2.64 -8.41 -4.99
N TYR A 111 -3.38 -9.51 -4.97
CA TYR A 111 -4.81 -9.50 -5.28
C TYR A 111 -5.60 -8.61 -4.32
N LEU A 112 -5.37 -8.74 -3.01
CA LEU A 112 -5.98 -7.86 -2.01
C LEU A 112 -5.60 -6.39 -2.23
N CYS A 113 -4.33 -6.11 -2.51
CA CYS A 113 -3.83 -4.76 -2.77
C CYS A 113 -4.53 -4.12 -3.98
N SER A 114 -4.79 -4.89 -5.04
CA SER A 114 -5.50 -4.42 -6.23
C SER A 114 -6.93 -4.00 -5.91
N ILE A 115 -7.67 -4.82 -5.15
CA ILE A 115 -9.05 -4.52 -4.75
C ILE A 115 -9.09 -3.31 -3.81
N LEU A 116 -8.26 -3.30 -2.77
CA LEU A 116 -8.25 -2.27 -1.73
C LEU A 116 -7.89 -0.86 -2.26
N ASN A 117 -7.17 -0.77 -3.39
CA ASN A 117 -6.87 0.51 -4.05
C ASN A 117 -7.87 0.87 -5.17
N SER A 118 -8.84 0.02 -5.48
CA SER A 118 -9.78 0.29 -6.55
C SER A 118 -10.78 1.38 -6.19
N LYS A 119 -11.27 2.12 -7.20
CA LYS A 119 -12.31 3.13 -7.03
C LYS A 119 -13.59 2.58 -6.41
N LEU A 120 -13.95 1.32 -6.74
CA LEU A 120 -15.11 0.67 -6.16
C LEU A 120 -14.94 0.44 -4.66
N CYS A 121 -13.76 -0.03 -4.24
CA CYS A 121 -13.44 -0.23 -2.83
C CYS A 121 -13.40 1.10 -2.07
N GLU A 122 -12.82 2.15 -2.66
CA GLU A 122 -12.75 3.49 -2.08
C GLU A 122 -14.16 4.06 -1.85
N TRP A 123 -15.04 3.96 -2.86
CA TRP A 123 -16.46 4.33 -2.73
C TRP A 123 -17.16 3.55 -1.61
N TYR A 124 -17.00 2.22 -1.57
CA TYR A 124 -17.61 1.39 -0.54
C TYR A 124 -17.10 1.75 0.86
N PHE A 125 -15.80 1.97 0.98
CA PHE A 125 -15.16 2.40 2.22
C PHE A 125 -15.75 3.70 2.75
N ASP A 126 -15.99 4.69 1.89
CA ASP A 126 -16.62 5.96 2.24
C ASP A 126 -18.03 5.81 2.82
N LYS A 127 -18.75 4.73 2.47
CA LYS A 127 -20.09 4.43 3.03
C LYS A 127 -20.06 3.81 4.41
N ILE A 128 -18.99 3.08 4.76
CA ILE A 128 -18.90 2.34 6.02
C ILE A 128 -17.98 3.00 7.06
N ALA A 129 -17.03 3.83 6.62
CA ALA A 129 -16.06 4.45 7.49
C ALA A 129 -16.58 5.76 8.12
N THR A 130 -16.07 6.09 9.29
CA THR A 130 -16.27 7.41 9.89
C THR A 130 -15.23 8.39 9.35
N SER A 131 -15.68 9.52 8.81
CA SER A 131 -14.77 10.60 8.42
C SER A 131 -14.18 11.29 9.64
N SER A 132 -12.98 11.84 9.51
CA SER A 132 -12.33 12.65 10.55
C SER A 132 -12.92 14.05 10.69
N GLY A 133 -13.95 14.40 9.91
CA GLY A 133 -14.58 15.73 9.89
C GLY A 133 -13.84 16.80 9.08
N VAL A 134 -12.67 16.47 8.50
CA VAL A 134 -11.84 17.36 7.65
C VAL A 134 -11.59 16.77 6.24
N GLY A 135 -12.47 15.89 5.77
CA GLY A 135 -12.34 15.27 4.44
C GLY A 135 -11.29 14.15 4.36
N THR A 136 -10.75 13.70 5.50
CA THR A 136 -9.78 12.62 5.56
C THR A 136 -10.43 11.38 6.18
N ASN A 137 -10.27 10.23 5.56
CA ASN A 137 -10.78 8.96 6.04
C ASN A 137 -9.81 8.30 7.04
N MET A 138 -10.39 7.60 8.02
CA MET A 138 -9.62 6.77 8.94
C MET A 138 -9.64 5.32 8.48
N TRP A 139 -8.60 4.91 7.75
CA TRP A 139 -8.43 3.55 7.21
C TRP A 139 -8.09 2.53 8.31
N LYS A 140 -9.01 2.40 9.29
CA LYS A 140 -8.86 1.47 10.42
C LYS A 140 -9.20 0.04 10.02
N LYS A 141 -8.51 -0.90 10.66
CA LYS A 141 -8.72 -2.34 10.51
C LYS A 141 -10.21 -2.72 10.57
N VAL A 142 -10.96 -2.18 11.54
CA VAL A 142 -12.38 -2.50 11.77
C VAL A 142 -13.29 -2.20 10.56
N TYR A 143 -12.92 -1.26 9.71
CA TYR A 143 -13.66 -0.95 8.47
C TYR A 143 -13.13 -1.78 7.30
N ILE A 144 -11.81 -1.97 7.20
CA ILE A 144 -11.18 -2.75 6.12
C ILE A 144 -11.67 -4.20 6.16
N GLU A 145 -11.84 -4.79 7.35
CA GLU A 145 -12.35 -6.16 7.53
C GLU A 145 -13.82 -6.34 7.08
N GLN A 146 -14.56 -5.26 6.84
CA GLN A 146 -15.93 -5.30 6.33
C GLN A 146 -16.02 -5.25 4.80
N ILE A 147 -14.89 -5.02 4.10
CA ILE A 147 -14.88 -4.98 2.65
C ILE A 147 -15.07 -6.41 2.12
N PRO A 148 -16.13 -6.68 1.35
CA PRO A 148 -16.35 -7.99 0.79
C PRO A 148 -15.32 -8.26 -0.31
N ILE A 149 -14.48 -9.26 -0.14
CA ILE A 149 -13.48 -9.67 -1.14
C ILE A 149 -13.99 -10.88 -1.91
N PRO A 150 -14.12 -10.83 -3.25
CA PRO A 150 -14.53 -11.96 -4.04
C PRO A 150 -13.55 -13.13 -3.94
N GLU A 151 -14.05 -14.32 -3.68
CA GLU A 151 -13.26 -15.54 -3.71
C GLU A 151 -13.15 -16.04 -5.14
N ILE A 152 -11.94 -16.07 -5.68
CA ILE A 152 -11.63 -16.55 -7.03
C ILE A 152 -10.43 -17.50 -6.98
N SER A 153 -10.25 -18.30 -8.02
CA SER A 153 -9.10 -19.20 -8.11
C SER A 153 -7.79 -18.45 -8.26
N LYS A 154 -6.66 -19.08 -7.92
CA LYS A 154 -5.32 -18.50 -8.11
C LYS A 154 -5.04 -18.12 -9.56
N THR A 155 -5.59 -18.86 -10.50
CA THR A 155 -5.44 -18.52 -11.93
C THR A 155 -6.18 -17.23 -12.27
N GLU A 156 -7.34 -16.99 -11.72
CA GLU A 156 -8.11 -15.77 -11.90
C GLU A 156 -7.50 -14.58 -11.17
N MET A 157 -6.75 -14.79 -10.07
CA MET A 157 -5.99 -13.74 -9.37
C MET A 157 -4.80 -13.23 -10.17
N ARG A 158 -4.25 -14.06 -11.07
CA ARG A 158 -2.97 -13.79 -11.74
C ARG A 158 -2.87 -12.45 -12.47
N PRO A 159 -3.85 -11.98 -13.26
CA PRO A 159 -3.79 -10.66 -13.89
C PRO A 159 -3.70 -9.52 -12.88
N PHE A 160 -4.34 -9.61 -11.73
CA PHE A 160 -4.26 -8.61 -10.67
C PHE A 160 -2.86 -8.54 -10.05
N GLU A 161 -2.26 -9.71 -9.80
CA GLU A 161 -0.90 -9.80 -9.26
C GLU A 161 0.11 -9.13 -10.21
N ILE A 162 0.05 -9.43 -11.51
CA ILE A 162 0.96 -8.86 -12.51
C ILE A 162 0.76 -7.35 -12.63
N LEU A 163 -0.48 -6.86 -12.61
CA LEU A 163 -0.77 -5.43 -12.66
C LEU A 163 -0.23 -4.70 -11.43
N VAL A 164 -0.37 -5.27 -10.24
CA VAL A 164 0.19 -4.69 -9.00
C VAL A 164 1.71 -4.67 -9.06
N ASP A 165 2.36 -5.71 -9.58
CA ASP A 165 3.81 -5.72 -9.79
C ASP A 165 4.24 -4.62 -10.76
N TYR A 166 3.51 -4.41 -11.87
CA TYR A 166 3.79 -3.31 -12.82
C TYR A 166 3.68 -1.94 -12.16
N VAL A 167 2.56 -1.67 -11.50
CA VAL A 167 2.32 -0.39 -10.81
C VAL A 167 3.39 -0.15 -9.74
N THR A 168 3.71 -1.18 -8.95
CA THR A 168 4.73 -1.09 -7.90
C THR A 168 6.10 -0.77 -8.48
N PHE A 169 6.51 -1.49 -9.53
CA PHE A 169 7.79 -1.24 -10.22
C PHE A 169 7.85 0.17 -10.83
N ILE A 170 6.80 0.58 -11.54
CA ILE A 170 6.74 1.89 -12.21
C ILE A 170 6.84 3.04 -11.20
N LYS A 171 6.11 2.95 -10.08
CA LYS A 171 6.11 3.98 -9.03
C LYS A 171 7.41 4.04 -8.23
N LYS A 172 8.13 2.92 -8.15
CA LYS A 172 9.41 2.82 -7.45
C LYS A 172 10.59 3.27 -8.30
N TYR A 173 10.48 3.12 -9.61
CA TYR A 173 11.59 3.38 -10.54
C TYR A 173 11.78 4.89 -10.74
N GLU A 174 12.96 5.41 -10.35
CA GLU A 174 13.24 6.86 -10.34
C GLU A 174 13.40 7.45 -11.75
N GLU A 175 13.98 6.66 -12.67
CA GLU A 175 14.17 7.11 -14.05
C GLU A 175 12.89 6.92 -14.88
N ARG A 176 12.81 7.59 -16.02
CA ARG A 176 11.71 7.37 -16.96
C ARG A 176 11.76 5.99 -17.58
N ILE A 177 10.64 5.28 -17.50
CA ILE A 177 10.45 3.96 -18.13
C ILE A 177 10.18 4.12 -19.63
N SER A 178 9.35 5.11 -19.99
CA SER A 178 9.04 5.45 -21.39
C SER A 178 9.53 6.85 -21.72
N PRO A 179 10.14 7.09 -22.90
CA PRO A 179 10.53 8.43 -23.31
C PRO A 179 9.31 9.35 -23.56
N TYR A 180 8.14 8.78 -23.83
CA TYR A 180 6.95 9.53 -24.23
C TYR A 180 5.93 9.72 -23.11
N THR A 181 5.94 8.86 -22.11
CA THR A 181 4.94 8.88 -21.03
C THR A 181 5.60 8.99 -19.66
N PRO A 182 5.20 9.95 -18.81
CA PRO A 182 5.62 10.00 -17.41
C PRO A 182 5.22 8.71 -16.67
N ASN A 183 6.05 8.26 -15.71
CA ASN A 183 5.79 7.06 -14.92
C ASN A 183 4.43 7.10 -14.22
N ASP A 184 4.05 8.25 -13.63
CA ASP A 184 2.76 8.40 -12.94
C ASP A 184 1.56 8.21 -13.88
N HIS A 185 1.65 8.71 -15.12
CA HIS A 185 0.61 8.51 -16.12
C HIS A 185 0.55 7.06 -16.60
N MET A 186 1.70 6.40 -16.72
CA MET A 186 1.75 4.98 -17.09
C MET A 186 1.15 4.12 -15.97
N ALA A 187 1.52 4.38 -14.72
CA ALA A 187 0.95 3.71 -13.56
C ALA A 187 -0.57 3.91 -13.47
N ALA A 188 -1.05 5.16 -13.64
CA ALA A 188 -2.47 5.47 -13.63
C ALA A 188 -3.27 4.69 -14.69
N ASN A 189 -2.70 4.47 -15.88
CA ASN A 189 -3.37 3.65 -16.90
C ASN A 189 -3.45 2.17 -16.52
N PHE A 190 -2.43 1.61 -15.84
CA PHE A 190 -2.52 0.25 -15.29
C PHE A 190 -3.50 0.17 -14.10
N GLU A 191 -3.60 1.21 -13.29
CA GLU A 191 -4.60 1.33 -12.23
C GLU A 191 -6.03 1.38 -12.81
N GLU A 192 -6.27 2.05 -13.95
CA GLU A 192 -7.55 2.00 -14.67
C GLU A 192 -7.89 0.58 -15.15
N ILE A 193 -6.91 -0.20 -15.58
CA ILE A 193 -7.12 -1.62 -15.95
C ILE A 193 -7.49 -2.42 -14.70
N ILE A 194 -6.84 -2.18 -13.56
CA ILE A 194 -7.19 -2.82 -12.27
C ILE A 194 -8.63 -2.50 -11.91
N ASP A 195 -9.03 -1.23 -11.97
CA ASP A 195 -10.40 -0.79 -11.69
C ASP A 195 -11.41 -1.55 -12.56
N ALA A 196 -11.16 -1.64 -13.88
CA ALA A 196 -12.03 -2.35 -14.80
C ALA A 196 -12.15 -3.85 -14.47
N CYS A 197 -11.05 -4.50 -14.12
CA CYS A 197 -11.05 -5.89 -13.67
C CYS A 197 -11.82 -6.06 -12.35
N VAL A 198 -11.66 -5.14 -11.42
CA VAL A 198 -12.41 -5.14 -10.15
C VAL A 198 -13.91 -4.95 -10.41
N TYR A 199 -14.30 -4.00 -11.27
CA TYR A 199 -15.71 -3.86 -11.65
C TYR A 199 -16.27 -5.15 -12.24
N GLU A 200 -15.52 -5.86 -13.09
CA GLU A 200 -15.95 -7.14 -13.66
C GLU A 200 -16.13 -8.21 -12.58
N LEU A 201 -15.29 -8.27 -11.54
CA LEU A 201 -15.47 -9.22 -10.44
C LEU A 201 -16.79 -9.00 -9.69
N TYR A 202 -17.15 -7.75 -9.42
CA TYR A 202 -18.34 -7.44 -8.62
C TYR A 202 -19.62 -7.33 -9.45
N PHE A 203 -19.53 -6.98 -10.74
CA PHE A 203 -20.66 -6.76 -11.64
C PHE A 203 -20.61 -7.68 -12.87
N LYS A 204 -20.15 -8.91 -12.68
CA LYS A 204 -19.85 -9.87 -13.75
C LYS A 204 -20.98 -10.04 -14.78
N GLU A 205 -22.21 -10.29 -14.33
CA GLU A 205 -23.35 -10.51 -15.23
C GLU A 205 -23.71 -9.23 -16.00
N HIS A 206 -23.70 -8.08 -15.34
CA HIS A 206 -23.92 -6.80 -15.98
C HIS A 206 -22.88 -6.49 -17.07
N MET A 207 -21.59 -6.65 -16.75
CA MET A 207 -20.52 -6.39 -17.71
C MET A 207 -20.55 -7.37 -18.88
N LYS A 208 -20.94 -8.61 -18.65
CA LYS A 208 -21.13 -9.59 -19.71
C LYS A 208 -22.31 -9.21 -20.63
N GLU A 209 -23.46 -8.83 -20.08
CA GLU A 209 -24.62 -8.36 -20.84
C GLU A 209 -24.29 -7.14 -21.69
N LYS A 210 -23.47 -6.21 -21.16
CA LYS A 210 -23.04 -4.98 -21.86
C LYS A 210 -21.85 -5.18 -22.80
N GLU A 211 -21.31 -6.40 -22.89
CA GLU A 211 -20.12 -6.74 -23.71
C GLU A 211 -18.89 -5.88 -23.39
N ILE A 212 -18.63 -5.64 -22.08
CA ILE A 212 -17.52 -4.81 -21.60
C ILE A 212 -16.61 -5.54 -20.58
N THR A 213 -16.66 -6.88 -20.54
CA THR A 213 -15.72 -7.69 -19.76
C THR A 213 -14.29 -7.51 -20.24
N VAL A 214 -13.29 -7.52 -19.34
CA VAL A 214 -11.90 -7.24 -19.69
C VAL A 214 -10.88 -8.27 -19.16
N ILE A 215 -11.24 -9.06 -18.14
CA ILE A 215 -10.27 -9.93 -17.43
C ILE A 215 -9.58 -10.91 -18.35
N ASN A 216 -10.30 -11.53 -19.29
CA ASN A 216 -9.72 -12.50 -20.22
C ASN A 216 -8.67 -11.84 -21.12
N GLU A 217 -9.01 -10.72 -21.75
CA GLU A 217 -8.13 -9.98 -22.64
C GLU A 217 -6.94 -9.39 -21.89
N VAL A 218 -7.15 -8.93 -20.65
CA VAL A 218 -6.07 -8.48 -19.77
C VAL A 218 -5.12 -9.64 -19.46
N THR A 219 -5.64 -10.82 -19.17
CA THR A 219 -4.82 -12.01 -18.90
C THR A 219 -3.94 -12.40 -20.10
N GLU A 220 -4.47 -12.28 -21.31
CA GLU A 220 -3.72 -12.56 -22.54
C GLU A 220 -2.62 -11.50 -22.82
N LEU A 221 -2.93 -10.23 -22.55
CA LEU A 221 -2.03 -9.11 -22.77
C LEU A 221 -0.83 -9.13 -21.82
N LEU A 222 -1.04 -9.41 -20.55
CA LEU A 222 -0.04 -9.25 -19.51
C LEU A 222 1.10 -10.28 -19.60
N LYS A 223 2.30 -9.86 -19.20
CA LYS A 223 3.50 -10.73 -19.11
C LYS A 223 4.09 -10.59 -17.70
N PRO A 224 4.27 -11.69 -16.95
CA PRO A 224 4.77 -11.65 -15.59
C PRO A 224 6.20 -11.09 -15.50
N ILE A 225 6.49 -10.38 -14.41
CA ILE A 225 7.81 -9.85 -14.07
C ILE A 225 8.31 -10.32 -12.70
N ASP A 226 7.49 -11.01 -11.93
CA ASP A 226 7.76 -11.47 -10.56
C ASP A 226 8.95 -12.42 -10.43
N ASN A 227 9.34 -13.08 -11.51
CA ASN A 227 10.52 -13.96 -11.58
C ASN A 227 11.80 -13.21 -11.99
N LEU A 228 11.75 -11.89 -12.14
CA LEU A 228 12.87 -11.05 -12.52
C LEU A 228 13.39 -10.26 -11.34
N ASP A 229 14.69 -10.20 -11.17
CA ASP A 229 15.35 -9.38 -10.16
C ASP A 229 15.35 -7.91 -10.59
N GLU A 230 14.67 -7.06 -9.85
CA GLU A 230 14.55 -5.62 -10.15
C GLU A 230 15.90 -4.91 -10.20
N LYS A 231 16.88 -5.32 -9.39
CA LYS A 231 18.20 -4.66 -9.31
C LYS A 231 19.09 -4.99 -10.51
N THR A 232 19.04 -6.24 -10.96
CA THR A 232 19.94 -6.72 -12.04
C THR A 232 19.27 -6.79 -13.40
N GLN A 233 17.93 -6.88 -13.44
CA GLN A 233 17.15 -7.10 -14.67
C GLN A 233 16.17 -5.95 -14.99
N ALA A 234 16.33 -4.77 -14.38
CA ALA A 234 15.46 -3.61 -14.59
C ALA A 234 15.20 -3.30 -16.08
N LYS A 235 16.24 -3.34 -16.93
CA LYS A 235 16.08 -3.11 -18.38
C LYS A 235 15.16 -4.12 -19.07
N LYS A 236 15.14 -5.37 -18.61
CA LYS A 236 14.25 -6.42 -19.14
C LYS A 236 12.81 -6.16 -18.69
N ILE A 237 12.62 -5.79 -17.42
CA ILE A 237 11.32 -5.42 -16.86
C ILE A 237 10.75 -4.22 -17.63
N ILE A 238 11.53 -3.16 -17.79
CA ILE A 238 11.15 -1.95 -18.54
C ILE A 238 10.70 -2.29 -19.96
N ARG A 239 11.43 -3.18 -20.65
CA ARG A 239 11.06 -3.61 -22.00
C ARG A 239 9.72 -4.34 -22.04
N ILE A 240 9.45 -5.20 -21.04
CA ILE A 240 8.17 -5.93 -20.93
C ILE A 240 7.04 -4.93 -20.70
N ILE A 241 7.18 -4.05 -19.70
CA ILE A 241 6.15 -3.06 -19.34
C ILE A 241 5.86 -2.15 -20.54
N ASN A 242 6.87 -1.58 -21.20
CA ASN A 242 6.67 -0.73 -22.37
C ASN A 242 5.93 -1.47 -23.49
N LYS A 243 6.30 -2.71 -23.79
CA LYS A 243 5.62 -3.50 -24.83
C LYS A 243 4.15 -3.71 -24.52
N VAL A 244 3.81 -4.07 -23.26
CA VAL A 244 2.42 -4.24 -22.81
C VAL A 244 1.68 -2.91 -22.85
N TYR A 245 2.33 -1.83 -22.42
CA TYR A 245 1.74 -0.50 -22.43
C TYR A 245 1.44 0.01 -23.85
N ASP A 246 2.39 -0.15 -24.76
CA ASP A 246 2.22 0.27 -26.18
C ASP A 246 1.09 -0.52 -26.84
N GLU A 247 0.96 -1.81 -26.56
CA GLU A 247 -0.13 -2.66 -27.05
C GLU A 247 -1.48 -2.22 -26.45
N TYR A 248 -1.52 -1.93 -25.15
CA TYR A 248 -2.73 -1.37 -24.51
C TYR A 248 -3.13 -0.02 -25.09
N LYS A 249 -2.17 0.85 -25.42
CA LYS A 249 -2.42 2.20 -25.96
C LYS A 249 -2.76 2.20 -27.45
N SER A 250 -2.65 1.08 -28.15
CA SER A 250 -3.01 1.00 -29.57
C SER A 250 -4.50 1.36 -29.79
N THR A 251 -4.80 1.95 -30.92
CA THR A 251 -6.17 2.41 -31.25
C THR A 251 -7.19 1.27 -31.28
N ASP A 252 -6.73 0.07 -31.64
CA ASP A 252 -7.58 -1.13 -31.82
C ASP A 252 -7.64 -2.01 -30.58
N ASN A 253 -7.00 -1.61 -29.47
CA ASN A 253 -6.99 -2.41 -28.26
C ASN A 253 -8.39 -2.52 -27.65
N ILE A 254 -8.86 -3.76 -27.48
CA ILE A 254 -10.21 -4.07 -27.01
C ILE A 254 -10.41 -3.67 -25.54
N ILE A 255 -9.38 -3.84 -24.69
CA ILE A 255 -9.43 -3.51 -23.25
C ILE A 255 -9.65 -1.99 -23.13
N ARG A 256 -8.82 -1.20 -23.79
CA ARG A 256 -8.92 0.26 -23.78
C ARG A 256 -10.30 0.73 -24.23
N ARG A 257 -10.83 0.16 -25.32
CA ARG A 257 -12.15 0.51 -25.83
C ARG A 257 -13.25 0.19 -24.81
N ARG A 258 -13.23 -1.00 -24.20
CA ARG A 258 -14.21 -1.40 -23.19
C ARG A 258 -14.14 -0.52 -21.93
N ILE A 259 -12.94 -0.12 -21.51
CA ILE A 259 -12.77 0.82 -20.38
C ILE A 259 -13.38 2.19 -20.73
N LEU A 260 -13.20 2.68 -21.95
CA LEU A 260 -13.82 3.94 -22.42
C LEU A 260 -15.35 3.83 -22.56
N ASP A 261 -15.85 2.66 -22.95
CA ASP A 261 -17.28 2.40 -23.07
C ASP A 261 -17.98 2.23 -21.71
N PHE A 262 -17.25 1.82 -20.68
CA PHE A 262 -17.81 1.49 -19.36
C PHE A 262 -18.65 2.61 -18.75
N PRO A 263 -18.23 3.89 -18.70
CA PRO A 263 -19.05 4.97 -18.14
C PRO A 263 -20.36 5.21 -18.89
N VAL A 264 -20.39 4.91 -20.18
CA VAL A 264 -21.59 5.08 -21.02
C VAL A 264 -22.53 3.89 -20.86
N LYS A 265 -22.00 2.66 -20.96
CA LYS A 265 -22.79 1.43 -20.92
C LYS A 265 -23.24 1.06 -19.50
N SER A 266 -22.59 1.59 -18.47
CA SER A 266 -22.87 1.33 -17.05
C SER A 266 -23.08 2.65 -16.28
N ALA A 267 -23.75 3.63 -16.89
CA ALA A 267 -24.00 4.94 -16.31
C ALA A 267 -24.74 4.86 -14.97
N ASP A 268 -25.60 3.88 -14.78
CA ASP A 268 -26.32 3.57 -13.54
C ASP A 268 -25.35 3.22 -12.40
N ILE A 269 -24.35 2.38 -12.65
CA ILE A 269 -23.32 2.01 -11.68
C ILE A 269 -22.38 3.17 -11.41
N ILE A 270 -21.86 3.80 -12.47
CA ILE A 270 -20.88 4.88 -12.35
C ILE A 270 -21.45 6.10 -11.65
N ASN A 271 -22.70 6.47 -11.94
CA ASN A 271 -23.35 7.60 -11.26
C ASN A 271 -23.49 7.38 -9.76
N VAL A 272 -23.75 6.15 -9.30
CA VAL A 272 -23.80 5.83 -7.88
C VAL A 272 -22.42 5.93 -7.24
N ILE A 273 -21.37 5.46 -7.91
CA ILE A 273 -20.00 5.47 -7.39
C ILE A 273 -19.38 6.87 -7.38
N GLN A 274 -19.67 7.70 -8.40
CA GLN A 274 -19.08 9.04 -8.50
C GLN A 274 -19.87 10.13 -7.78
N ASN A 275 -21.17 9.98 -7.62
CA ASN A 275 -22.06 11.01 -7.06
C ASN A 275 -22.70 10.60 -5.73
N GLY A 276 -22.47 9.41 -5.26
CA GLY A 276 -22.96 8.84 -3.99
C GLY A 276 -21.96 8.92 -2.90
#